data_0e04e0c70a9ec3dcaf4cec0027382a41
#
_entry.id   0e04e0c70a9ec3dcaf4cec0027382a41
#
_cell.length_a   1.000
_cell.length_b   1.000
_cell.length_c   1.000
_cell.angle_alpha   90.00
_cell.angle_beta   90.00
_cell.angle_gamma   90.00
#
_symmetry.space_group_name_H-M   'P 1'
#
loop_
_entity.id
_entity.type
_entity.pdbx_description
1 polymer ?
#
loop_
_entity_poly.entity_id
_entity_poly.type
_entity_poly.pdbx_seq_one_letter_code
_entity_poly.pdbx_strand_id
1 'polypeptide(L)'
;MNLQDMVVHRDDTTTRMVDRYLMSYEGRVIAVRRHPALLLLPIVSTVAALILCAAVQIAVGFAWIWLLWLVSLGYLLWNLAAWSLQFFLVTEHRVMVIRGVLNRDIAMMPMAKVDNIELKRSYTGRALGYGEFIIESAGQKQGLRRVRFVPYPEQLYLEVSSFVFGTVDAAPD
;
A
#
# COMPACT_ATOMS: atom_id res chain seq x y z
N MET A 1 2.71 16.76 -7.50
CA MET A 1 3.00 15.36 -7.82
C MET A 1 1.73 14.78 -8.42
N ASN A 2 1.70 14.62 -9.74
CA ASN A 2 0.52 14.19 -10.49
C ASN A 2 0.48 12.67 -10.60
N LEU A 3 -0.71 12.10 -10.86
CA LEU A 3 -0.89 10.66 -11.12
C LEU A 3 0.01 10.14 -12.25
N GLN A 4 0.37 11.00 -13.20
CA GLN A 4 1.29 10.66 -14.29
C GLN A 4 2.69 10.28 -13.78
N ASP A 5 3.10 10.78 -12.60
CA ASP A 5 4.36 10.39 -11.94
C ASP A 5 4.23 9.05 -11.17
N MET A 6 2.99 8.55 -10.97
CA MET A 6 2.68 7.29 -10.27
C MET A 6 2.35 6.14 -11.23
N VAL A 7 2.01 6.46 -12.48
CA VAL A 7 1.94 5.47 -13.55
C VAL A 7 3.39 5.10 -13.85
N VAL A 8 3.82 3.98 -13.29
CA VAL A 8 5.14 3.44 -13.56
C VAL A 8 5.21 3.13 -15.05
N HIS A 9 5.83 4.04 -15.78
CA HIS A 9 6.22 3.79 -17.15
C HIS A 9 7.21 2.61 -17.13
N ARG A 10 7.14 1.72 -18.10
CA ARG A 10 7.83 0.43 -18.18
C ARG A 10 9.37 0.47 -18.03
N ASP A 11 9.96 1.63 -17.82
CA ASP A 11 11.41 1.84 -17.83
C ASP A 11 12.09 2.06 -16.48
N ASP A 12 11.36 2.09 -15.34
CA ASP A 12 11.97 2.39 -14.04
C ASP A 12 12.36 1.12 -13.26
N THR A 13 13.39 1.21 -12.43
CA THR A 13 13.95 0.10 -11.64
C THR A 13 12.96 -0.61 -10.70
N THR A 14 11.85 0.04 -10.36
CA THR A 14 10.69 -0.55 -9.66
C THR A 14 9.99 -1.59 -10.54
N THR A 15 10.09 -1.45 -11.84
CA THR A 15 9.47 -2.26 -12.88
C THR A 15 9.95 -3.70 -12.86
N ARG A 16 11.21 -3.99 -12.53
CA ARG A 16 11.75 -5.36 -12.57
C ARG A 16 11.06 -6.33 -11.59
N MET A 17 10.58 -5.84 -10.45
CA MET A 17 9.79 -6.68 -9.53
C MET A 17 8.36 -6.85 -10.03
N VAL A 18 7.80 -5.83 -10.64
CA VAL A 18 6.44 -5.81 -11.18
C VAL A 18 6.37 -6.60 -12.48
N ASP A 19 7.34 -6.45 -13.40
CA ASP A 19 7.44 -7.17 -14.68
C ASP A 19 7.43 -8.70 -14.53
N ARG A 20 7.96 -9.20 -13.41
CA ARG A 20 7.93 -10.65 -13.15
C ARG A 20 6.51 -11.21 -12.99
N TYR A 21 5.55 -10.36 -12.64
CA TYR A 21 4.15 -10.74 -12.39
C TYR A 21 3.20 -10.25 -13.48
N LEU A 22 3.70 -9.47 -14.44
CA LEU A 22 2.92 -8.98 -15.58
C LEU A 22 2.99 -9.96 -16.74
N MET A 23 1.86 -10.14 -17.41
CA MET A 23 1.81 -10.87 -18.66
C MET A 23 2.10 -9.93 -19.85
N SER A 24 2.69 -10.46 -20.91
CA SER A 24 3.15 -9.67 -22.06
C SER A 24 2.05 -8.90 -22.80
N TYR A 25 0.78 -9.21 -22.56
CA TYR A 25 -0.39 -8.59 -23.18
C TYR A 25 -1.10 -7.55 -22.29
N GLU A 26 -0.63 -7.32 -21.06
CA GLU A 26 -1.21 -6.29 -20.19
C GLU A 26 -0.70 -4.91 -20.60
N GLY A 27 -1.59 -4.10 -21.19
CA GLY A 27 -1.22 -2.81 -21.80
C GLY A 27 -0.98 -1.71 -20.77
N ARG A 28 -1.96 -1.42 -19.91
CA ARG A 28 -1.88 -0.35 -18.91
C ARG A 28 -1.81 -0.94 -17.49
N VAL A 29 -0.78 -0.58 -16.76
CA VAL A 29 -0.53 -1.07 -15.41
C VAL A 29 -0.36 0.11 -14.46
N ILE A 30 -1.17 0.13 -13.42
CA ILE A 30 -1.08 1.11 -12.34
C ILE A 30 -0.47 0.40 -11.13
N ALA A 31 0.77 0.74 -10.80
CA ALA A 31 1.46 0.22 -9.61
C ALA A 31 1.49 1.30 -8.54
N VAL A 32 0.81 1.07 -7.42
CA VAL A 32 0.71 2.03 -6.33
C VAL A 32 1.40 1.49 -5.09
N ARG A 33 2.33 2.26 -4.51
CA ARG A 33 2.89 2.00 -3.19
C ARG A 33 1.95 2.51 -2.10
N ARG A 34 1.98 1.87 -0.95
CA ARG A 34 1.27 2.38 0.22
C ARG A 34 1.83 3.72 0.68
N HIS A 35 0.93 4.58 1.15
CA HIS A 35 1.29 5.90 1.67
C HIS A 35 2.24 5.80 2.88
N PRO A 36 3.30 6.62 2.96
CA PRO A 36 4.28 6.59 4.05
C PRO A 36 3.69 6.93 5.44
N ALA A 37 2.47 7.44 5.50
CA ALA A 37 1.75 7.65 6.77
C ALA A 37 1.66 6.38 7.65
N LEU A 38 1.79 5.19 7.06
CA LEU A 38 1.92 3.93 7.81
C LEU A 38 3.11 3.94 8.77
N LEU A 39 4.18 4.65 8.42
CA LEU A 39 5.41 4.73 9.22
C LEU A 39 5.35 5.77 10.34
N LEU A 40 4.34 6.63 10.38
CA LEU A 40 4.22 7.67 11.40
C LEU A 40 4.22 7.08 12.82
N LEU A 41 3.43 6.04 13.07
CA LEU A 41 3.36 5.41 14.38
C LEU A 41 4.70 4.80 14.81
N PRO A 42 5.37 3.95 14.03
CA PRO A 42 6.69 3.43 14.38
C PRO A 42 7.77 4.53 14.51
N ILE A 43 7.73 5.59 13.70
CA ILE A 43 8.65 6.73 13.84
C ILE A 43 8.43 7.45 15.18
N VAL A 44 7.19 7.82 15.48
CA VAL A 44 6.84 8.52 16.73
C VAL A 44 7.19 7.67 17.94
N SER A 45 6.91 6.36 17.92
CA SER A 45 7.26 5.46 19.02
C SER A 45 8.76 5.33 19.23
N THR A 46 9.56 5.31 18.15
CA THR A 46 11.03 5.22 18.24
C THR A 46 11.64 6.52 18.77
N VAL A 47 11.12 7.68 18.35
CA VAL A 47 11.54 8.99 18.87
C VAL A 47 11.14 9.15 20.35
N ALA A 48 9.93 8.76 20.72
CA ALA A 48 9.48 8.80 22.11
C ALA A 48 10.32 7.86 23.00
N ALA A 49 10.64 6.65 22.51
CA ALA A 49 11.53 5.73 23.21
C ALA A 49 12.96 6.31 23.39
N LEU A 50 13.48 7.01 22.37
CA LEU A 50 14.78 7.68 22.45
C LEU A 50 14.80 8.74 23.56
N ILE A 51 13.79 9.61 23.57
CA ILE A 51 13.67 10.69 24.57
C ILE A 51 13.56 10.10 25.98
N LEU A 52 12.72 9.07 26.13
CA LEU A 52 12.50 8.39 27.41
C LEU A 52 13.80 7.73 27.91
N CYS A 53 14.51 6.99 27.05
CA CYS A 53 15.77 6.35 27.40
C CYS A 53 16.83 7.37 27.81
N ALA A 54 16.94 8.50 27.11
CA ALA A 54 17.85 9.58 27.46
C ALA A 54 17.50 10.20 28.81
N ALA A 55 16.21 10.48 29.09
CA ALA A 55 15.77 11.02 30.35
C ALA A 55 16.06 10.09 31.54
N VAL A 56 15.78 8.79 31.38
CA VAL A 56 16.07 7.78 32.41
C VAL A 56 17.58 7.61 32.64
N GLN A 57 18.37 7.62 31.56
CA GLN A 57 19.84 7.55 31.66
C GLN A 57 20.39 8.71 32.48
N ILE A 58 19.89 9.94 32.25
CA ILE A 58 20.33 11.13 32.99
C ILE A 58 19.88 11.07 34.45
N ALA A 59 18.65 10.61 34.73
CA ALA A 59 18.08 10.61 36.06
C ALA A 59 18.62 9.49 36.96
N VAL A 60 18.85 8.29 36.42
CA VAL A 60 19.13 7.07 37.20
C VAL A 60 20.49 6.45 36.83
N GLY A 61 21.10 6.82 35.71
CA GLY A 61 22.38 6.24 35.22
C GLY A 61 22.26 4.80 34.72
N PHE A 62 21.03 4.30 34.42
CA PHE A 62 20.77 2.91 34.05
C PHE A 62 21.00 2.70 32.55
N ALA A 63 22.17 2.21 32.16
CA ALA A 63 22.56 2.08 30.76
C ALA A 63 21.77 1.01 29.98
N TRP A 64 21.29 -0.07 30.63
CA TRP A 64 20.53 -1.14 29.96
C TRP A 64 19.20 -0.69 29.35
N ILE A 65 18.71 0.50 29.69
CA ILE A 65 17.51 1.09 29.12
C ILE A 65 17.61 1.24 27.59
N TRP A 66 18.84 1.37 27.05
CA TRP A 66 19.06 1.47 25.61
C TRP A 66 18.65 0.24 24.81
N LEU A 67 18.55 -0.92 25.46
CA LEU A 67 17.98 -2.12 24.82
C LEU A 67 16.53 -1.90 24.39
N LEU A 68 15.74 -1.17 25.18
CA LEU A 68 14.37 -0.82 24.82
C LEU A 68 14.31 0.02 23.53
N TRP A 69 15.24 1.00 23.41
CA TRP A 69 15.34 1.80 22.19
C TRP A 69 15.76 0.95 20.98
N LEU A 70 16.70 0.03 21.15
CA LEU A 70 17.13 -0.89 20.09
C LEU A 70 15.97 -1.76 19.59
N VAL A 71 15.12 -2.25 20.48
CA VAL A 71 13.92 -3.01 20.11
C VAL A 71 12.96 -2.13 19.31
N SER A 72 12.73 -0.88 19.74
CA SER A 72 11.88 0.06 19.01
C SER A 72 12.47 0.43 17.64
N LEU A 73 13.79 0.56 17.53
CA LEU A 73 14.48 0.79 16.26
C LEU A 73 14.34 -0.43 15.34
N GLY A 74 14.51 -1.64 15.86
CA GLY A 74 14.28 -2.88 15.10
C GLY A 74 12.85 -2.98 14.58
N TYR A 75 11.86 -2.61 15.39
CA TYR A 75 10.47 -2.52 14.96
C TYR A 75 10.26 -1.51 13.83
N LEU A 76 10.88 -0.32 13.92
CA LEU A 76 10.83 0.68 12.85
C LEU A 76 11.45 0.15 11.55
N LEU A 77 12.64 -0.46 11.62
CA LEU A 77 13.32 -1.01 10.44
C LEU A 77 12.50 -2.14 9.79
N TRP A 78 11.87 -2.99 10.60
CA TRP A 78 10.96 -4.02 10.08
C TRP A 78 9.76 -3.44 9.34
N ASN A 79 9.12 -2.41 9.91
CA ASN A 79 7.99 -1.73 9.25
C ASN A 79 8.43 -1.00 7.97
N LEU A 80 9.62 -0.42 7.96
CA LEU A 80 10.20 0.23 6.77
C LEU A 80 10.45 -0.80 5.66
N ALA A 81 11.03 -1.95 5.98
CA ALA A 81 11.22 -3.04 5.04
C ALA A 81 9.88 -3.58 4.52
N ALA A 82 8.90 -3.79 5.41
CA ALA A 82 7.57 -4.22 5.03
C ALA A 82 6.87 -3.22 4.10
N TRP A 83 7.00 -1.92 4.38
CA TRP A 83 6.42 -0.87 3.55
C TRP A 83 7.06 -0.82 2.15
N SER A 84 8.38 -0.96 2.05
CA SER A 84 9.11 -0.88 0.78
C SER A 84 8.79 -2.04 -0.19
N LEU A 85 8.32 -3.18 0.34
CA LEU A 85 8.04 -4.40 -0.44
C LEU A 85 6.55 -4.63 -0.74
N GLN A 86 5.67 -3.71 -0.32
CA GLN A 86 4.23 -3.82 -0.53
C GLN A 86 3.79 -2.96 -1.70
N PHE A 87 3.19 -3.61 -2.72
CA PHE A 87 2.66 -2.96 -3.90
C PHE A 87 1.20 -3.36 -4.12
N PHE A 88 0.41 -2.40 -4.58
CA PHE A 88 -0.92 -2.59 -5.10
C PHE A 88 -0.89 -2.37 -6.61
N LEU A 89 -1.26 -3.40 -7.36
CA LEU A 89 -1.21 -3.42 -8.82
C LEU A 89 -2.63 -3.54 -9.35
N VAL A 90 -2.98 -2.64 -10.26
CA VAL A 90 -4.25 -2.69 -10.99
C VAL A 90 -3.91 -2.75 -12.48
N THR A 91 -4.46 -3.74 -13.16
CA THR A 91 -4.38 -3.90 -14.61
C THR A 91 -5.79 -3.92 -15.20
N GLU A 92 -5.91 -3.82 -16.51
CA GLU A 92 -7.20 -3.88 -17.20
C GLU A 92 -7.96 -5.21 -16.97
N HIS A 93 -7.26 -6.28 -16.62
CA HIS A 93 -7.83 -7.63 -16.49
C HIS A 93 -7.90 -8.13 -15.06
N ARG A 94 -7.08 -7.60 -14.15
CA ARG A 94 -6.98 -8.12 -12.77
C ARG A 94 -6.47 -7.08 -11.79
N VAL A 95 -6.86 -7.26 -10.54
CA VAL A 95 -6.32 -6.55 -9.39
C VAL A 95 -5.40 -7.48 -8.63
N MET A 96 -4.22 -7.01 -8.27
CA MET A 96 -3.22 -7.78 -7.53
C MET A 96 -2.72 -7.00 -6.32
N VAL A 97 -2.53 -7.70 -5.20
CA VAL A 97 -1.87 -7.15 -4.02
C VAL A 97 -0.71 -8.05 -3.66
N ILE A 98 0.48 -7.47 -3.67
CA ILE A 98 1.70 -8.15 -3.22
C ILE A 98 2.01 -7.67 -1.81
N ARG A 99 2.09 -8.61 -0.86
CA ARG A 99 2.38 -8.35 0.55
C ARG A 99 3.47 -9.29 1.04
N GLY A 100 4.21 -8.85 2.07
CA GLY A 100 5.13 -9.67 2.81
C GLY A 100 6.61 -9.39 2.55
N VAL A 101 7.42 -9.53 3.60
CA VAL A 101 8.88 -9.36 3.59
C VAL A 101 9.56 -10.71 3.38
N LEU A 102 9.21 -11.69 4.18
CA LEU A 102 9.77 -13.06 4.15
C LEU A 102 8.89 -14.00 3.34
N ASN A 103 7.60 -14.05 3.67
CA ASN A 103 6.60 -14.79 2.89
C ASN A 103 5.87 -13.82 1.99
N ARG A 104 5.89 -14.10 0.69
CA ARG A 104 5.18 -13.28 -0.30
C ARG A 104 3.79 -13.84 -0.50
N ASP A 105 2.80 -13.12 -0.01
CA ASP A 105 1.40 -13.40 -0.29
C ASP A 105 0.97 -12.57 -1.50
N ILE A 106 0.56 -13.25 -2.55
CA ILE A 106 0.03 -12.64 -3.77
C ILE A 106 -1.45 -12.97 -3.83
N ALA A 107 -2.27 -11.96 -3.63
CA ALA A 107 -3.70 -12.08 -3.84
C ALA A 107 -4.03 -11.48 -5.21
N MET A 108 -4.67 -12.28 -6.06
CA MET A 108 -5.14 -11.88 -7.38
C MET A 108 -6.65 -12.00 -7.47
N MET A 109 -7.28 -11.05 -8.15
CA MET A 109 -8.71 -11.10 -8.48
C MET A 109 -8.90 -10.63 -9.92
N PRO A 110 -9.57 -11.42 -10.77
CA PRO A 110 -9.98 -10.98 -12.11
C PRO A 110 -10.95 -9.78 -11.99
N MET A 111 -10.80 -8.77 -12.85
CA MET A 111 -11.64 -7.59 -12.87
C MET A 111 -13.12 -7.94 -13.06
N ALA A 112 -13.43 -8.97 -13.86
CA ALA A 112 -14.78 -9.49 -14.08
C ALA A 112 -15.48 -10.03 -12.81
N LYS A 113 -14.76 -10.26 -11.71
CA LYS A 113 -15.30 -10.70 -10.41
C LYS A 113 -15.41 -9.58 -9.39
N VAL A 114 -15.09 -8.35 -9.76
CA VAL A 114 -15.23 -7.17 -8.91
C VAL A 114 -16.66 -6.66 -9.05
N ASP A 115 -17.45 -6.80 -7.99
CA ASP A 115 -18.86 -6.37 -7.98
C ASP A 115 -19.01 -4.95 -7.46
N ASN A 116 -18.21 -4.58 -6.45
CA ASN A 116 -18.29 -3.27 -5.81
C ASN A 116 -16.93 -2.78 -5.36
N ILE A 117 -16.71 -1.48 -5.54
CA ILE A 117 -15.51 -0.78 -5.07
C ILE A 117 -15.94 0.34 -4.15
N GLU A 118 -15.61 0.24 -2.88
CA GLU A 118 -15.84 1.29 -1.88
C GLU A 118 -14.53 2.03 -1.57
N LEU A 119 -14.61 3.34 -1.54
CA LEU A 119 -13.55 4.20 -1.06
C LEU A 119 -13.92 4.75 0.32
N LYS A 120 -13.15 4.39 1.35
CA LYS A 120 -13.30 4.95 2.70
C LYS A 120 -12.14 5.87 3.04
N ARG A 121 -12.45 7.03 3.57
CA ARG A 121 -11.44 8.01 4.04
C ARG A 121 -11.69 8.34 5.51
N SER A 122 -10.69 8.06 6.35
CA SER A 122 -10.69 8.52 7.74
C SER A 122 -10.35 10.01 7.82
N TYR A 123 -10.60 10.64 8.96
CA TYR A 123 -10.21 12.04 9.19
C TYR A 123 -8.70 12.25 9.01
N THR A 124 -7.87 11.34 9.53
CA THR A 124 -6.42 11.35 9.34
C THR A 124 -6.04 11.10 7.88
N GLY A 125 -6.78 10.25 7.16
CA GLY A 125 -6.60 10.00 5.74
C GLY A 125 -6.90 11.22 4.88
N ARG A 126 -7.89 12.04 5.26
CA ARG A 126 -8.19 13.32 4.59
C ARG A 126 -7.09 14.34 4.79
N ALA A 127 -6.55 14.44 6.01
CA ALA A 127 -5.48 15.39 6.33
C ALA A 127 -4.13 15.00 5.67
N LEU A 128 -3.83 13.70 5.57
CA LEU A 128 -2.57 13.18 5.07
C LEU A 128 -2.61 12.70 3.62
N GLY A 129 -3.77 12.73 2.95
CA GLY A 129 -3.91 12.38 1.54
C GLY A 129 -3.95 10.88 1.24
N TYR A 130 -4.37 10.02 2.20
CA TYR A 130 -4.53 8.59 1.97
C TYR A 130 -5.98 8.11 2.19
N GLY A 131 -6.31 6.97 1.61
CA GLY A 131 -7.59 6.30 1.77
C GLY A 131 -7.48 4.80 1.95
N GLU A 132 -8.62 4.16 2.10
CA GLU A 132 -8.78 2.72 2.16
C GLU A 132 -9.71 2.28 1.05
N PHE A 133 -9.23 1.37 0.20
CA PHE A 133 -10.03 0.71 -0.82
C PHE A 133 -10.58 -0.61 -0.29
N ILE A 134 -11.88 -0.80 -0.47
CA ILE A 134 -12.56 -2.06 -0.19
C ILE A 134 -13.08 -2.58 -1.54
N ILE A 135 -12.61 -3.76 -1.92
CA ILE A 135 -13.01 -4.43 -3.14
C ILE A 135 -13.85 -5.64 -2.73
N GLU A 136 -15.07 -5.69 -3.18
CA GLU A 136 -16.00 -6.78 -2.91
C GLU A 136 -16.21 -7.63 -4.15
N SER A 137 -16.31 -8.94 -3.95
CA SER A 137 -16.57 -9.91 -5.01
C SER A 137 -17.63 -10.89 -4.56
N ALA A 138 -18.55 -11.26 -5.47
CA ALA A 138 -19.54 -12.27 -5.23
C ALA A 138 -18.89 -13.63 -4.93
N GLY A 139 -19.05 -14.10 -3.70
CA GLY A 139 -18.70 -15.47 -3.31
C GLY A 139 -17.33 -15.71 -2.69
N GLN A 140 -16.43 -14.74 -2.60
CA GLN A 140 -15.16 -14.93 -1.91
C GLN A 140 -14.94 -13.97 -0.74
N LYS A 141 -14.91 -14.52 0.47
CA LYS A 141 -14.69 -13.76 1.71
C LYS A 141 -13.23 -13.41 1.99
N GLN A 142 -12.28 -13.66 1.08
CA GLN A 142 -10.84 -13.60 1.39
C GLN A 142 -10.01 -12.87 0.34
N GLY A 143 -9.03 -12.15 0.80
CA GLY A 143 -7.79 -11.77 0.12
C GLY A 143 -7.65 -10.29 -0.27
N LEU A 144 -8.47 -9.76 -1.14
CA LEU A 144 -8.35 -8.39 -1.66
C LEU A 144 -9.28 -7.37 -0.99
N ARG A 145 -10.06 -7.82 -0.03
CA ARG A 145 -11.18 -7.09 0.56
C ARG A 145 -10.85 -5.69 1.08
N ARG A 146 -9.59 -5.42 1.47
CA ARG A 146 -9.23 -4.16 2.09
C ARG A 146 -7.77 -3.78 1.86
N VAL A 147 -7.55 -2.70 1.12
CA VAL A 147 -6.24 -2.11 0.89
C VAL A 147 -6.17 -0.75 1.59
N ARG A 148 -5.39 -0.68 2.68
CA ARG A 148 -5.23 0.53 3.49
C ARG A 148 -4.04 1.35 3.04
N PHE A 149 -4.08 2.66 3.36
CA PHE A 149 -3.02 3.61 3.06
C PHE A 149 -2.71 3.73 1.57
N VAL A 150 -3.76 3.83 0.75
CA VAL A 150 -3.64 4.10 -0.67
C VAL A 150 -3.49 5.61 -0.87
N PRO A 151 -2.43 6.10 -1.51
CA PRO A 151 -2.27 7.52 -1.82
C PRO A 151 -3.23 7.92 -2.95
N TYR A 152 -3.60 9.20 -2.99
CA TYR A 152 -4.49 9.78 -4.00
C TYR A 152 -5.75 8.94 -4.29
N PRO A 153 -6.52 8.62 -3.26
CA PRO A 153 -7.56 7.60 -3.37
C PRO A 153 -8.68 7.97 -4.36
N GLU A 154 -8.99 9.26 -4.53
CA GLU A 154 -10.04 9.72 -5.46
C GLU A 154 -9.65 9.50 -6.92
N GLN A 155 -8.40 9.83 -7.24
CA GLN A 155 -7.88 9.68 -8.59
C GLN A 155 -7.78 8.21 -8.98
N LEU A 156 -7.27 7.37 -8.06
CA LEU A 156 -7.20 5.94 -8.28
C LEU A 156 -8.60 5.32 -8.40
N TYR A 157 -9.57 5.81 -7.62
CA TYR A 157 -10.96 5.35 -7.72
C TYR A 157 -11.54 5.62 -9.12
N LEU A 158 -11.36 6.83 -9.65
CA LEU A 158 -11.85 7.19 -10.99
C LEU A 158 -11.19 6.31 -12.08
N GLU A 159 -9.88 6.06 -11.95
CA GLU A 159 -9.13 5.27 -12.93
C GLU A 159 -9.50 3.79 -12.86
N VAL A 160 -9.66 3.21 -11.66
CA VAL A 160 -10.14 1.84 -11.50
C VAL A 160 -11.58 1.71 -11.94
N SER A 161 -12.43 2.69 -11.65
CA SER A 161 -13.83 2.70 -12.12
C SER A 161 -13.91 2.73 -13.65
N SER A 162 -13.01 3.45 -14.34
CA SER A 162 -12.98 3.46 -15.79
C SER A 162 -12.61 2.09 -16.39
N PHE A 163 -11.82 1.28 -15.69
CA PHE A 163 -11.53 -0.09 -16.12
C PHE A 163 -12.69 -1.05 -15.85
N VAL A 164 -13.41 -0.87 -14.75
CA VAL A 164 -14.53 -1.75 -14.38
C VAL A 164 -15.80 -1.42 -15.19
N PHE A 165 -16.10 -0.13 -15.34
CA PHE A 165 -17.37 0.33 -15.94
C PHE A 165 -17.20 0.88 -17.35
N GLY A 166 -16.01 1.34 -17.75
CA GLY A 166 -15.76 1.87 -19.09
C GLY A 166 -15.80 0.83 -20.21
N THR A 167 -15.79 -0.45 -19.89
CA THR A 167 -15.98 -1.53 -20.85
C THR A 167 -17.46 -1.82 -21.18
N VAL A 168 -18.40 -1.25 -20.43
CA VAL A 168 -19.83 -1.46 -20.65
C VAL A 168 -20.36 -0.59 -21.79
N ASP A 169 -19.75 0.59 -22.02
CA ASP A 169 -20.18 1.52 -23.08
C ASP A 169 -19.58 1.23 -24.46
N ALA A 170 -18.72 0.21 -24.58
CA ALA A 170 -18.09 -0.20 -25.84
C ALA A 170 -18.70 -1.47 -26.45
N ALA A 171 -19.96 -1.81 -26.13
CA ALA A 171 -20.69 -2.80 -26.89
C ALA A 171 -21.12 -2.16 -28.22
N PRO A 172 -20.64 -2.59 -29.38
CA PRO A 172 -21.11 -2.08 -30.67
C PRO A 172 -22.53 -2.61 -30.92
N ASP A 173 -23.43 -1.71 -31.28
CA ASP A 173 -24.71 -2.00 -31.90
C ASP A 173 -24.54 -2.78 -33.22
#